data_d936c3c9f217c093c4281cd71f94d44a
#
_entry.id   d936c3c9f217c093c4281cd71f94d44a
#
_cell.length_a   1.000
_cell.length_b   1.000
_cell.length_c   1.000
_cell.angle_alpha   90.00
_cell.angle_beta   90.00
_cell.angle_gamma   90.00
#
_symmetry.space_group_name_H-M   'P 1'
#
loop_
_entity.id
_entity.type
_entity.pdbx_description
1 polymer ?
#
loop_
_entity_poly.entity_id
_entity_poly.type
_entity_poly.pdbx_seq_one_letter_code
_entity_poly.pdbx_strand_id
1 'polypeptide(L)'
;MLELIEKLRKAGVFFEKGMTADALDRAEECFGFRFPREIRAFLMLAVPVGEEFFDYRDCSQENRERFAKFHEWMERRFRFDLENCRELLLELVGQKLGYTEDGPGLDEAVMQYWRESVRAIPFYAHRCFFDGMDDMPIISFFQPVDTIVYGGNFLHYLEQEFLVEYASEEDFRDFPWEELKERLQATGIWGQLIE
;
A
#
# COMPACT_ATOMS: atom_id res chain seq x y z
N MET A 1 -10.72 17.29 -3.81
CA MET A 1 -11.05 15.94 -4.33
C MET A 1 -11.81 15.97 -5.65
N LEU A 2 -12.96 16.64 -5.83
CA LEU A 2 -13.65 16.72 -7.13
C LEU A 2 -12.78 17.35 -8.24
N GLU A 3 -12.07 18.42 -7.93
CA GLU A 3 -11.14 19.05 -8.88
C GLU A 3 -10.01 18.10 -9.29
N LEU A 4 -9.49 17.33 -8.36
CA LEU A 4 -8.47 16.30 -8.64
C LEU A 4 -9.03 15.22 -9.57
N ILE A 5 -10.25 14.70 -9.32
CA ILE A 5 -10.89 13.72 -10.21
C ILE A 5 -11.04 14.27 -11.64
N GLU A 6 -11.38 15.55 -11.80
CA GLU A 6 -11.47 16.17 -13.12
C GLU A 6 -10.09 16.32 -13.80
N LYS A 7 -9.02 16.60 -13.04
CA LYS A 7 -7.64 16.61 -13.56
C LYS A 7 -7.25 15.21 -14.02
N LEU A 8 -7.52 14.18 -13.20
CA LEU A 8 -7.23 12.77 -13.50
C LEU A 8 -7.97 12.29 -14.76
N ARG A 9 -9.23 12.67 -14.93
CA ARG A 9 -9.98 12.39 -16.18
C ARG A 9 -9.31 12.99 -17.41
N LYS A 10 -8.85 14.22 -17.30
CA LYS A 10 -8.13 14.90 -18.40
C LYS A 10 -6.79 14.23 -18.71
N ALA A 11 -6.15 13.64 -17.70
CA ALA A 11 -4.91 12.87 -17.84
C ALA A 11 -5.15 11.44 -18.36
N GLY A 12 -6.40 11.04 -18.61
CA GLY A 12 -6.73 9.74 -19.21
C GLY A 12 -7.13 8.65 -18.23
N VAL A 13 -7.29 8.96 -16.94
CA VAL A 13 -7.85 8.01 -15.97
C VAL A 13 -9.36 7.90 -16.19
N PHE A 14 -9.84 6.71 -16.43
CA PHE A 14 -11.27 6.46 -16.60
C PHE A 14 -11.95 6.26 -15.25
N PHE A 15 -13.14 6.80 -15.11
CA PHE A 15 -13.92 6.71 -13.90
C PHE A 15 -15.36 6.30 -14.18
N GLU A 16 -15.87 5.42 -13.36
CA GLU A 16 -17.29 5.10 -13.26
C GLU A 16 -17.92 5.81 -12.06
N LYS A 17 -19.25 5.61 -11.92
CA LYS A 17 -20.02 6.20 -10.83
C LYS A 17 -19.49 5.74 -9.48
N GLY A 18 -19.41 6.67 -8.53
CA GLY A 18 -18.99 6.39 -7.16
C GLY A 18 -19.87 5.36 -6.45
N MET A 19 -19.27 4.66 -5.50
CA MET A 19 -19.91 3.67 -4.65
C MET A 19 -20.82 4.34 -3.60
N THR A 20 -21.88 3.65 -3.21
CA THR A 20 -22.66 4.04 -2.02
C THR A 20 -21.93 3.58 -0.74
N ALA A 21 -22.31 4.15 0.42
CA ALA A 21 -21.78 3.71 1.71
C ALA A 21 -21.97 2.20 1.92
N ASP A 22 -23.17 1.69 1.64
CA ASP A 22 -23.49 0.25 1.76
C ASP A 22 -22.65 -0.62 0.80
N ALA A 23 -22.29 -0.10 -0.39
CA ALA A 23 -21.42 -0.82 -1.32
C ALA A 23 -19.98 -0.89 -0.81
N LEU A 24 -19.48 0.17 -0.18
CA LEU A 24 -18.18 0.18 0.47
C LEU A 24 -18.16 -0.75 1.70
N ASP A 25 -19.19 -0.73 2.53
CA ASP A 25 -19.31 -1.64 3.68
C ASP A 25 -19.28 -3.11 3.22
N ARG A 26 -20.00 -3.45 2.15
CA ARG A 26 -19.95 -4.80 1.56
C ARG A 26 -18.57 -5.16 1.01
N ALA A 27 -17.86 -4.21 0.39
CA ALA A 27 -16.49 -4.44 -0.06
C ALA A 27 -15.55 -4.73 1.12
N GLU A 28 -15.64 -3.94 2.18
CA GLU A 28 -14.87 -4.14 3.41
C GLU A 28 -15.14 -5.53 4.03
N GLU A 29 -16.40 -5.94 4.10
CA GLU A 29 -16.79 -7.29 4.56
C GLU A 29 -16.27 -8.38 3.63
N CYS A 30 -16.41 -8.18 2.32
CA CYS A 30 -16.02 -9.14 1.29
C CYS A 30 -14.52 -9.47 1.31
N PHE A 31 -13.68 -8.44 1.44
CA PHE A 31 -12.22 -8.56 1.41
C PHE A 31 -11.59 -8.55 2.80
N GLY A 32 -12.37 -8.29 3.86
CA GLY A 32 -11.97 -8.39 5.25
C GLY A 32 -10.96 -7.31 5.66
N PHE A 33 -11.12 -6.06 5.20
CA PHE A 33 -10.31 -4.90 5.60
C PHE A 33 -11.19 -3.66 5.79
N ARG A 34 -10.60 -2.50 6.12
CA ARG A 34 -11.27 -1.20 6.21
C ARG A 34 -10.60 -0.18 5.29
N PHE A 35 -11.41 0.55 4.52
CA PHE A 35 -10.89 1.69 3.77
C PHE A 35 -10.51 2.85 4.71
N PRO A 36 -9.33 3.47 4.54
CA PRO A 36 -9.06 4.80 5.07
C PRO A 36 -10.12 5.81 4.64
N ARG A 37 -10.39 6.82 5.49
CA ARG A 37 -11.47 7.81 5.24
C ARG A 37 -11.35 8.52 3.91
N GLU A 38 -10.13 8.91 3.53
CA GLU A 38 -9.87 9.63 2.28
C GLU A 38 -10.10 8.76 1.04
N ILE A 39 -9.74 7.48 1.10
CA ILE A 39 -9.98 6.52 0.02
C ILE A 39 -11.48 6.22 -0.09
N ARG A 40 -12.14 6.01 1.05
CA ARG A 40 -13.59 5.81 1.10
C ARG A 40 -14.32 7.02 0.52
N ALA A 41 -13.94 8.24 0.90
CA ALA A 41 -14.52 9.47 0.37
C ALA A 41 -14.27 9.63 -1.15
N PHE A 42 -13.10 9.26 -1.64
CA PHE A 42 -12.77 9.26 -3.07
C PHE A 42 -13.64 8.26 -3.85
N LEU A 43 -13.71 7.02 -3.39
CA LEU A 43 -14.51 5.97 -4.03
C LEU A 43 -16.01 6.26 -4.02
N MET A 44 -16.51 7.02 -3.06
CA MET A 44 -17.90 7.52 -3.08
C MET A 44 -18.16 8.55 -4.17
N LEU A 45 -17.17 9.30 -4.58
CA LEU A 45 -17.30 10.30 -5.64
C LEU A 45 -17.14 9.69 -7.03
N ALA A 46 -16.13 8.84 -7.20
CA ALA A 46 -15.82 8.19 -8.47
C ALA A 46 -14.95 6.95 -8.23
N VAL A 47 -15.17 5.89 -9.01
CA VAL A 47 -14.36 4.68 -8.97
C VAL A 47 -13.45 4.67 -10.19
N PRO A 48 -12.11 4.67 -10.02
CA PRO A 48 -11.20 4.53 -11.14
C PRO A 48 -11.31 3.11 -11.70
N VAL A 49 -11.23 2.98 -13.03
CA VAL A 49 -11.34 1.70 -13.74
C VAL A 49 -10.20 1.51 -14.72
N GLY A 50 -9.76 0.28 -14.88
CA GLY A 50 -8.65 -0.14 -15.74
C GLY A 50 -8.03 -1.43 -15.21
N GLU A 51 -7.20 -2.10 -16.01
CA GLU A 51 -6.63 -3.41 -15.67
C GLU A 51 -5.79 -3.39 -14.38
N GLU A 52 -5.09 -2.29 -14.12
CA GLU A 52 -4.21 -2.14 -12.97
C GLU A 52 -4.96 -1.75 -11.68
N PHE A 53 -6.17 -1.18 -11.79
CA PHE A 53 -6.97 -0.87 -10.61
C PHE A 53 -7.60 -2.13 -10.01
N PHE A 54 -7.61 -2.21 -8.67
CA PHE A 54 -8.34 -3.26 -7.98
C PHE A 54 -9.82 -2.86 -7.88
N ASP A 55 -10.72 -3.67 -8.48
CA ASP A 55 -12.16 -3.38 -8.47
C ASP A 55 -12.83 -3.91 -7.19
N TYR A 56 -13.00 -3.04 -6.22
CA TYR A 56 -13.65 -3.34 -4.94
C TYR A 56 -15.18 -3.48 -5.03
N ARG A 57 -15.79 -3.22 -6.17
CA ARG A 57 -17.24 -3.41 -6.40
C ARG A 57 -17.57 -4.86 -6.67
N ASP A 58 -16.62 -5.59 -7.21
CA ASP A 58 -16.78 -6.99 -7.60
C ASP A 58 -16.38 -7.93 -6.45
N CYS A 59 -17.38 -8.48 -5.77
CA CYS A 59 -17.23 -9.50 -4.72
C CYS A 59 -17.33 -10.94 -5.26
N SER A 60 -17.14 -11.16 -6.56
CA SER A 60 -17.09 -12.50 -7.14
C SER A 60 -16.00 -13.36 -6.50
N GLN A 61 -16.13 -14.67 -6.65
CA GLN A 61 -15.08 -15.59 -6.19
C GLN A 61 -13.75 -15.32 -6.90
N GLU A 62 -13.79 -15.03 -8.20
CA GLU A 62 -12.60 -14.73 -9.00
C GLU A 62 -11.84 -13.51 -8.46
N ASN A 63 -12.54 -12.42 -8.14
CA ASN A 63 -11.91 -11.21 -7.63
C ASN A 63 -11.39 -11.38 -6.18
N ARG A 64 -12.08 -12.15 -5.35
CA ARG A 64 -11.57 -12.55 -4.02
C ARG A 64 -10.30 -13.40 -4.12
N GLU A 65 -10.24 -14.31 -5.08
CA GLU A 65 -9.03 -15.08 -5.37
C GLU A 65 -7.89 -14.19 -5.89
N ARG A 66 -8.19 -13.18 -6.73
CA ARG A 66 -7.22 -12.16 -7.16
C ARG A 66 -6.64 -11.42 -5.96
N PHE A 67 -7.49 -11.00 -5.02
CA PHE A 67 -7.06 -10.35 -3.78
C PHE A 67 -6.17 -11.26 -2.91
N ALA A 68 -6.55 -12.50 -2.72
CA ALA A 68 -5.76 -13.48 -1.98
C ALA A 68 -4.40 -13.73 -2.65
N LYS A 69 -4.38 -13.92 -3.98
CA LYS A 69 -3.15 -14.10 -4.77
C LYS A 69 -2.19 -12.91 -4.68
N PHE A 70 -2.70 -11.69 -4.51
CA PHE A 70 -1.85 -10.53 -4.26
C PHE A 70 -1.08 -10.68 -2.95
N HIS A 71 -1.73 -11.07 -1.85
CA HIS A 71 -1.06 -11.27 -0.55
C HIS A 71 -0.14 -12.49 -0.56
N GLU A 72 -0.51 -13.56 -1.27
CA GLU A 72 0.40 -14.70 -1.51
C GLU A 72 1.63 -14.29 -2.33
N TRP A 73 1.47 -13.37 -3.28
CA TRP A 73 2.59 -12.80 -4.03
C TRP A 73 3.50 -12.00 -3.09
N MET A 74 2.95 -11.15 -2.21
CA MET A 74 3.74 -10.43 -1.20
C MET A 74 4.52 -11.40 -0.30
N GLU A 75 3.88 -12.48 0.18
CA GLU A 75 4.56 -13.50 0.99
C GLU A 75 5.74 -14.13 0.24
N ARG A 76 5.55 -14.48 -1.03
CA ARG A 76 6.64 -15.01 -1.87
C ARG A 76 7.78 -14.01 -2.05
N ARG A 77 7.51 -12.70 -2.12
CA ARG A 77 8.55 -11.68 -2.20
C ARG A 77 9.35 -11.57 -0.89
N PHE A 78 8.69 -11.66 0.26
CA PHE A 78 9.38 -11.75 1.56
C PHE A 78 10.31 -12.96 1.63
N ARG A 79 9.83 -14.14 1.22
CA ARG A 79 10.68 -15.34 1.18
C ARG A 79 11.85 -15.21 0.21
N PHE A 80 11.62 -14.58 -0.93
CA PHE A 80 12.68 -14.32 -1.90
C PHE A 80 13.78 -13.43 -1.31
N ASP A 81 13.44 -12.35 -0.61
CA ASP A 81 14.43 -11.48 0.01
C ASP A 81 15.16 -12.15 1.19
N LEU A 82 14.48 -13.00 1.96
CA LEU A 82 15.11 -13.83 2.97
C LEU A 82 16.18 -14.79 2.39
N GLU A 83 15.98 -15.22 1.15
CA GLU A 83 16.94 -16.09 0.45
C GLU A 83 18.05 -15.30 -0.27
N ASN A 84 17.75 -14.12 -0.83
CA ASN A 84 18.62 -13.43 -1.77
C ASN A 84 19.13 -12.05 -1.29
N CYS A 85 18.43 -11.40 -0.36
CA CYS A 85 18.74 -10.06 0.16
C CYS A 85 18.81 -10.07 1.71
N ARG A 86 19.21 -11.18 2.27
CA ARG A 86 19.15 -11.49 3.70
C ARG A 86 19.89 -10.47 4.57
N GLU A 87 21.09 -10.06 4.16
CA GLU A 87 21.89 -9.08 4.90
C GLU A 87 21.16 -7.74 5.00
N LEU A 88 20.59 -7.27 3.90
CA LEU A 88 19.85 -6.01 3.87
C LEU A 88 18.55 -6.11 4.69
N LEU A 89 17.81 -7.21 4.61
CA LEU A 89 16.66 -7.44 5.48
C LEU A 89 17.04 -7.46 6.96
N LEU A 90 18.15 -8.07 7.31
CA LEU A 90 18.66 -8.08 8.68
C LEU A 90 19.02 -6.68 9.15
N GLU A 91 19.63 -5.86 8.31
CA GLU A 91 19.92 -4.45 8.60
C GLU A 91 18.64 -3.66 8.88
N LEU A 92 17.62 -3.81 8.05
CA LEU A 92 16.36 -3.08 8.17
C LEU A 92 15.50 -3.52 9.37
N VAL A 93 15.33 -4.83 9.57
CA VAL A 93 14.37 -5.33 10.57
C VAL A 93 15.01 -6.09 11.74
N GLY A 94 16.28 -6.46 11.64
CA GLY A 94 16.95 -7.32 12.62
C GLY A 94 16.96 -6.74 14.02
N GLN A 95 17.31 -5.47 14.17
CA GLN A 95 17.34 -4.81 15.48
C GLN A 95 15.96 -4.87 16.17
N LYS A 96 14.88 -4.68 15.41
CA LYS A 96 13.52 -4.74 15.93
C LYS A 96 13.13 -6.14 16.40
N LEU A 97 13.69 -7.17 15.75
CA LEU A 97 13.46 -8.57 16.05
C LEU A 97 14.45 -9.17 17.04
N GLY A 98 15.44 -8.37 17.50
CA GLY A 98 16.48 -8.83 18.43
C GLY A 98 17.62 -9.62 17.78
N TYR A 99 17.79 -9.50 16.46
CA TYR A 99 18.88 -10.10 15.70
C TYR A 99 19.94 -9.04 15.32
N THR A 100 21.19 -9.28 15.69
CA THR A 100 22.33 -8.45 15.29
C THR A 100 23.16 -9.10 14.20
N GLU A 101 22.95 -10.40 13.98
CA GLU A 101 23.61 -11.20 12.96
C GLU A 101 22.66 -12.29 12.47
N ASP A 102 22.95 -12.89 11.35
CA ASP A 102 22.18 -13.99 10.80
C ASP A 102 22.23 -15.20 11.74
N GLY A 103 21.08 -15.79 11.97
CA GLY A 103 20.96 -16.88 12.92
C GLY A 103 19.67 -17.69 12.78
N PRO A 104 19.62 -18.82 13.50
CA PRO A 104 18.42 -19.67 13.49
C PRO A 104 17.17 -18.90 13.92
N GLY A 105 16.08 -19.07 13.16
CA GLY A 105 14.78 -18.49 13.47
C GLY A 105 14.54 -17.08 12.90
N LEU A 106 15.52 -16.45 12.26
CA LEU A 106 15.35 -15.12 11.65
C LEU A 106 14.22 -15.13 10.62
N ASP A 107 14.17 -16.13 9.73
CA ASP A 107 13.13 -16.23 8.68
C ASP A 107 11.74 -16.28 9.29
N GLU A 108 11.56 -17.12 10.31
CA GLU A 108 10.26 -17.25 10.96
C GLU A 108 9.89 -15.97 11.71
N ALA A 109 10.85 -15.31 12.36
CA ALA A 109 10.63 -14.05 13.06
C ALA A 109 10.21 -12.92 12.08
N VAL A 110 10.88 -12.80 10.92
CA VAL A 110 10.52 -11.82 9.87
C VAL A 110 9.13 -12.12 9.33
N MET A 111 8.86 -13.39 8.97
CA MET A 111 7.56 -13.77 8.43
C MET A 111 6.42 -13.59 9.44
N GLN A 112 6.68 -13.88 10.72
CA GLN A 112 5.71 -13.61 11.78
C GLN A 112 5.47 -12.12 11.96
N TYR A 113 6.52 -11.31 12.00
CA TYR A 113 6.41 -9.86 12.14
C TYR A 113 5.61 -9.25 10.97
N TRP A 114 5.85 -9.72 9.73
CA TRP A 114 5.05 -9.31 8.58
C TRP A 114 3.57 -9.67 8.74
N ARG A 115 3.24 -10.90 9.17
CA ARG A 115 1.85 -11.34 9.36
C ARG A 115 1.12 -10.59 10.47
N GLU A 116 1.84 -10.13 11.47
CA GLU A 116 1.31 -9.35 12.60
C GLU A 116 1.23 -7.85 12.29
N SER A 117 1.87 -7.40 11.22
CA SER A 117 1.86 -6.01 10.79
C SER A 117 0.54 -5.61 10.13
N VAL A 118 0.30 -4.30 10.04
CA VAL A 118 -0.86 -3.78 9.31
C VAL A 118 -0.80 -4.25 7.87
N ARG A 119 -1.92 -4.73 7.33
CA ARG A 119 -1.96 -5.22 5.95
C ARG A 119 -1.82 -4.07 4.96
N ALA A 120 -1.00 -4.27 3.95
CA ALA A 120 -0.96 -3.44 2.77
C ALA A 120 -2.01 -3.94 1.76
N ILE A 121 -2.91 -3.07 1.34
CA ILE A 121 -4.09 -3.37 0.53
C ILE A 121 -3.88 -2.79 -0.87
N PRO A 122 -4.01 -3.57 -1.96
CA PRO A 122 -3.75 -3.10 -3.31
C PRO A 122 -4.75 -2.03 -3.75
N PHE A 123 -4.27 -0.98 -4.42
CA PHE A 123 -5.10 0.04 -5.05
C PHE A 123 -4.90 0.09 -6.57
N TYR A 124 -3.64 0.22 -6.99
CA TYR A 124 -3.26 0.29 -8.40
C TYR A 124 -1.95 -0.45 -8.61
N ALA A 125 -1.90 -1.44 -9.47
CA ALA A 125 -0.74 -2.29 -9.69
C ALA A 125 -0.18 -2.80 -8.33
N HIS A 126 1.05 -2.43 -7.99
CA HIS A 126 1.71 -2.74 -6.73
C HIS A 126 1.70 -1.57 -5.72
N ARG A 127 0.83 -0.58 -5.92
CA ARG A 127 0.61 0.54 -4.99
C ARG A 127 -0.43 0.14 -3.97
N CYS A 128 -0.08 0.33 -2.69
CA CYS A 128 -0.90 -0.14 -1.57
C CYS A 128 -1.18 0.97 -0.56
N PHE A 129 -2.37 0.91 0.02
CA PHE A 129 -2.70 1.64 1.24
C PHE A 129 -2.70 0.70 2.44
N PHE A 130 -2.75 1.25 3.66
CA PHE A 130 -2.77 0.49 4.90
C PHE A 130 -4.20 0.28 5.40
N ASP A 131 -4.50 -0.97 5.79
CA ASP A 131 -5.80 -1.40 6.30
C ASP A 131 -6.28 -0.51 7.46
N GLY A 132 -7.37 0.23 7.25
CA GLY A 132 -8.05 1.03 8.27
C GLY A 132 -7.26 2.22 8.84
N MET A 133 -6.12 2.55 8.27
CA MET A 133 -5.29 3.66 8.76
C MET A 133 -5.48 4.91 7.93
N ASP A 134 -6.02 5.96 8.55
CA ASP A 134 -6.22 7.27 7.92
C ASP A 134 -4.90 8.05 7.76
N ASP A 135 -4.86 8.93 6.77
CA ASP A 135 -3.77 9.86 6.52
C ASP A 135 -2.38 9.20 6.39
N MET A 136 -2.35 7.94 5.96
CA MET A 136 -1.12 7.20 5.74
C MET A 136 -0.59 7.36 4.31
N PRO A 137 0.71 7.15 4.10
CA PRO A 137 1.27 7.16 2.76
C PRO A 137 0.73 6.00 1.92
N ILE A 138 0.81 6.18 0.60
CA ILE A 138 0.72 5.06 -0.34
C ILE A 138 2.13 4.53 -0.57
N ILE A 139 2.29 3.24 -0.39
CA ILE A 139 3.55 2.55 -0.62
C ILE A 139 3.57 1.88 -1.99
N SER A 140 4.75 1.82 -2.57
CA SER A 140 5.06 0.97 -3.71
C SER A 140 5.77 -0.28 -3.18
N PHE A 141 5.11 -1.43 -3.29
CA PHE A 141 5.67 -2.70 -2.87
C PHE A 141 6.00 -3.56 -4.10
N PHE A 142 7.26 -3.77 -4.35
CA PHE A 142 7.71 -4.76 -5.34
C PHE A 142 8.38 -5.95 -4.65
N GLN A 143 9.17 -5.67 -3.64
CA GLN A 143 9.73 -6.61 -2.68
C GLN A 143 10.04 -5.88 -1.37
N PRO A 144 10.22 -6.58 -0.23
CA PRO A 144 10.46 -5.96 1.07
C PRO A 144 11.57 -4.90 1.06
N VAL A 145 12.76 -5.25 0.58
CA VAL A 145 13.92 -4.35 0.57
C VAL A 145 13.85 -3.23 -0.49
N ASP A 146 12.82 -3.25 -1.35
CA ASP A 146 12.54 -2.23 -2.36
C ASP A 146 11.16 -1.61 -2.13
N THR A 147 10.74 -1.51 -0.88
CA THR A 147 9.49 -0.86 -0.50
C THR A 147 9.74 0.62 -0.28
N ILE A 148 9.05 1.47 -1.00
CA ILE A 148 9.20 2.93 -0.91
C ILE A 148 7.86 3.63 -0.66
N VAL A 149 7.91 4.83 -0.08
CA VAL A 149 6.79 5.76 -0.09
C VAL A 149 6.62 6.29 -1.52
N TYR A 150 5.46 6.06 -2.09
CA TYR A 150 5.13 6.54 -3.45
C TYR A 150 4.22 7.77 -3.45
N GLY A 151 3.60 8.09 -2.33
CA GLY A 151 2.85 9.30 -2.09
C GLY A 151 2.61 9.47 -0.60
N GLY A 152 2.90 10.63 -0.09
CA GLY A 152 2.85 10.91 1.34
C GLY A 152 1.46 10.89 1.98
N ASN A 153 0.42 10.95 1.15
CA ASN A 153 -0.96 10.59 1.44
C ASN A 153 -1.64 10.18 0.13
N PHE A 154 -2.89 9.75 0.20
CA PHE A 154 -3.61 9.24 -0.95
C PHE A 154 -3.80 10.26 -2.07
N LEU A 155 -4.09 11.52 -1.76
CA LEU A 155 -4.30 12.55 -2.79
C LEU A 155 -2.99 12.90 -3.49
N HIS A 156 -1.92 13.07 -2.72
CA HIS A 156 -0.58 13.31 -3.26
C HIS A 156 -0.12 12.15 -4.16
N TYR A 157 -0.40 10.91 -3.75
CA TYR A 157 -0.16 9.73 -4.58
C TYR A 157 -0.87 9.83 -5.94
N LEU A 158 -2.16 10.17 -5.96
CA LEU A 158 -2.92 10.28 -7.21
C LEU A 158 -2.36 11.36 -8.14
N GLU A 159 -1.91 12.47 -7.58
CA GLU A 159 -1.26 13.53 -8.35
C GLU A 159 0.05 13.02 -8.96
N GLN A 160 0.88 12.35 -8.18
CA GLN A 160 2.17 11.84 -8.64
C GLN A 160 2.05 10.71 -9.66
N GLU A 161 1.18 9.73 -9.44
CA GLU A 161 1.03 8.60 -10.33
C GLU A 161 0.48 8.99 -11.71
N PHE A 162 -0.47 9.97 -11.76
CA PHE A 162 -1.26 10.21 -12.96
C PHE A 162 -1.12 11.61 -13.56
N LEU A 163 -0.56 12.59 -12.85
CA LEU A 163 -0.50 13.99 -13.31
C LEU A 163 0.92 14.51 -13.50
N VAL A 164 1.91 13.85 -12.94
CA VAL A 164 3.31 14.24 -13.05
C VAL A 164 4.02 13.28 -14.02
N GLU A 165 4.62 13.84 -15.07
CA GLU A 165 5.33 13.06 -16.10
C GLU A 165 6.56 12.35 -15.54
N TYR A 166 7.19 12.95 -14.49
CA TYR A 166 8.24 12.35 -13.67
C TYR A 166 8.21 13.02 -12.28
N ALA A 167 8.07 12.25 -11.23
CA ALA A 167 8.25 12.76 -9.87
C ALA A 167 9.71 13.24 -9.70
N SER A 168 9.89 14.49 -9.33
CA SER A 168 11.21 15.05 -9.04
C SER A 168 11.50 15.00 -7.54
N GLU A 169 12.78 15.01 -7.15
CA GLU A 169 13.15 15.16 -5.73
C GLU A 169 12.60 16.44 -5.11
N GLU A 170 12.29 17.46 -5.94
CA GLU A 170 11.69 18.72 -5.50
C GLU A 170 10.24 18.54 -5.02
N ASP A 171 9.49 17.60 -5.59
CA ASP A 171 8.10 17.33 -5.22
C ASP A 171 7.96 16.74 -3.81
N PHE A 172 9.04 16.15 -3.29
CA PHE A 172 9.12 15.59 -1.94
C PHE A 172 9.87 16.48 -0.94
N ARG A 173 10.47 17.61 -1.37
CA ARG A 173 11.35 18.43 -0.54
C ARG A 173 10.65 19.02 0.68
N ASP A 174 9.40 19.42 0.54
CA ASP A 174 8.60 20.03 1.61
C ASP A 174 7.67 19.02 2.32
N PHE A 175 7.90 17.73 2.07
CA PHE A 175 7.08 16.68 2.66
C PHE A 175 7.46 16.46 4.12
N PRO A 176 6.49 16.35 5.07
CA PRO A 176 6.78 16.20 6.51
C PRO A 176 7.26 14.77 6.84
N TRP A 177 8.46 14.43 6.38
CA TRP A 177 9.03 13.07 6.50
C TRP A 177 9.11 12.56 7.94
N GLU A 178 9.45 13.42 8.91
CA GLU A 178 9.56 13.01 10.31
C GLU A 178 8.20 12.57 10.88
N GLU A 179 7.14 13.34 10.60
CA GLU A 179 5.78 12.98 11.02
C GLU A 179 5.29 11.71 10.32
N LEU A 180 5.68 11.51 9.06
CA LEU A 180 5.35 10.33 8.29
C LEU A 180 6.06 9.09 8.84
N LYS A 181 7.35 9.20 9.16
CA LYS A 181 8.13 8.11 9.77
C LYS A 181 7.54 7.71 11.11
N GLU A 182 7.15 8.66 11.97
CA GLU A 182 6.48 8.34 13.23
C GLU A 182 5.18 7.54 13.01
N ARG A 183 4.36 7.94 12.05
CA ARG A 183 3.12 7.21 11.71
C ARG A 183 3.40 5.83 11.13
N LEU A 184 4.40 5.69 10.28
CA LEU A 184 4.81 4.42 9.70
C LEU A 184 5.26 3.41 10.76
N GLN A 185 5.84 3.84 11.88
CA GLN A 185 6.19 2.92 12.98
C GLN A 185 4.97 2.15 13.53
N ALA A 186 3.77 2.72 13.42
CA ALA A 186 2.54 2.04 13.83
C ALA A 186 2.10 0.94 12.86
N THR A 187 2.69 0.83 11.68
CA THR A 187 2.34 -0.17 10.67
C THR A 187 3.10 -1.50 10.83
N GLY A 188 3.97 -1.61 11.82
CA GLY A 188 4.79 -2.80 12.05
C GLY A 188 6.01 -2.87 11.14
N ILE A 189 6.15 -3.96 10.38
CA ILE A 189 7.33 -4.18 9.54
C ILE A 189 7.54 -3.07 8.49
N TRP A 190 6.46 -2.47 7.99
CA TRP A 190 6.55 -1.40 6.96
C TRP A 190 7.32 -0.19 7.46
N GLY A 191 7.17 0.17 8.75
CA GLY A 191 7.93 1.26 9.37
C GLY A 191 9.42 0.96 9.55
N GLN A 192 9.84 -0.28 9.33
CA GLN A 192 11.25 -0.68 9.34
C GLN A 192 11.82 -0.81 7.92
N LEU A 193 10.99 -1.18 6.94
CA LEU A 193 11.39 -1.36 5.54
C LEU A 193 11.49 -0.03 4.79
N ILE A 194 10.76 0.99 5.24
CA ILE A 194 10.69 2.30 4.59
C ILE A 194 11.56 3.29 5.40
N GLU A 195 12.72 3.63 4.88
CA GLU A 195 13.62 4.63 5.43
C GLU A 195 13.33 6.07 4.95
#